data_51f386cc52f74b158bae9e0fb725a2d1
#
_entry.id   51f386cc52f74b158bae9e0fb725a2d1
#
_cell.length_a   1.000
_cell.length_b   1.000
_cell.length_c   1.000
_cell.angle_alpha   90.00
_cell.angle_beta   90.00
_cell.angle_gamma   90.00
#
_symmetry.space_group_name_H-M   'P 1'
#
loop_
_entity.id
_entity.type
_entity.pdbx_description
1 polymer ?
#
loop_
_entity_poly.entity_id
_entity_poly.type
_entity_poly.pdbx_seq_one_letter_code
_entity_poly.pdbx_strand_id
1 'polypeptide(L)'
;TLIKGGTQENGLRAGTENVASIVGMATALEENVISICENESHLAHLEEILISNLSRSGIAFYRNGAENHIKGNVSLSFPNRSGESIMHRLDLKGICVSTGSACDSKETQISHVLKAIGLEEMLAKGTIRISLSKYNTEQDMIKIVQVLVGILKEESVN
;
A
#
# COMPACT_ATOMS: atom_id res chain seq x y z
N THR A 1 -14.69 24.06 20.18
CA THR A 1 -13.66 24.91 19.55
C THR A 1 -12.36 24.12 19.46
N LEU A 2 -11.84 23.89 18.26
CA LEU A 2 -10.56 23.21 18.03
C LEU A 2 -9.37 24.12 18.32
N ILE A 3 -9.46 25.38 17.84
CA ILE A 3 -8.44 26.42 18.05
C ILE A 3 -9.17 27.67 18.57
N LYS A 4 -8.76 28.17 19.72
CA LYS A 4 -9.35 29.37 20.33
C LYS A 4 -8.78 30.63 19.68
N GLY A 5 -9.64 31.65 19.48
CA GLY A 5 -9.24 32.95 18.89
C GLY A 5 -10.41 33.64 18.20
N GLY A 6 -10.22 34.05 16.94
CA GLY A 6 -11.23 34.69 16.11
C GLY A 6 -12.46 33.85 15.83
N THR A 7 -13.40 34.42 15.10
CA THR A 7 -14.74 33.84 14.85
C THR A 7 -14.82 33.02 13.56
N GLN A 8 -13.70 32.71 12.94
CA GLN A 8 -13.65 31.92 11.72
C GLN A 8 -14.28 30.55 11.91
N GLU A 9 -14.82 29.97 10.85
CA GLU A 9 -15.54 28.68 10.87
C GLU A 9 -16.62 28.62 11.97
N ASN A 10 -17.45 29.67 12.06
CA ASN A 10 -18.50 29.81 13.11
C ASN A 10 -17.94 29.71 14.55
N GLY A 11 -16.71 30.16 14.77
CA GLY A 11 -16.03 30.10 16.06
C GLY A 11 -15.45 28.72 16.42
N LEU A 12 -15.48 27.77 15.50
CA LEU A 12 -14.96 26.42 15.73
C LEU A 12 -13.44 26.33 15.54
N ARG A 13 -12.90 27.06 14.59
CA ARG A 13 -11.45 27.08 14.28
C ARG A 13 -11.00 28.47 13.98
N ALA A 14 -10.33 29.11 14.92
CA ALA A 14 -9.74 30.43 14.75
C ALA A 14 -8.53 30.41 13.81
N GLY A 15 -8.21 31.56 13.25
CA GLY A 15 -7.11 31.80 12.34
C GLY A 15 -7.56 31.91 10.87
N THR A 16 -6.83 32.68 10.09
CA THR A 16 -7.10 32.87 8.66
C THR A 16 -7.06 31.54 7.93
N GLU A 17 -8.00 31.36 7.01
CA GLU A 17 -8.11 30.16 6.17
C GLU A 17 -6.85 30.01 5.30
N ASN A 18 -6.36 28.79 5.17
CA ASN A 18 -5.26 28.46 4.28
C ASN A 18 -5.77 28.30 2.84
N VAL A 19 -6.06 29.43 2.20
CA VAL A 19 -6.67 29.49 0.85
C VAL A 19 -5.85 28.70 -0.17
N ALA A 20 -4.53 28.78 -0.12
CA ALA A 20 -3.66 28.07 -1.06
C ALA A 20 -3.84 26.56 -0.97
N SER A 21 -3.87 26.00 0.25
CA SER A 21 -4.09 24.57 0.45
C SER A 21 -5.52 24.15 0.10
N ILE A 22 -6.52 25.01 0.35
CA ILE A 22 -7.92 24.73 -0.01
C ILE A 22 -8.06 24.64 -1.54
N VAL A 23 -7.49 25.60 -2.28
CA VAL A 23 -7.52 25.59 -3.74
C VAL A 23 -6.77 24.39 -4.29
N GLY A 24 -5.56 24.08 -3.75
CA GLY A 24 -4.80 22.91 -4.17
C GLY A 24 -5.56 21.59 -3.94
N MET A 25 -6.23 21.46 -2.81
CA MET A 25 -7.09 20.30 -2.52
C MET A 25 -8.27 20.19 -3.49
N ALA A 26 -8.93 21.31 -3.80
CA ALA A 26 -10.06 21.33 -4.73
C ALA A 26 -9.64 20.93 -6.14
N THR A 27 -8.50 21.48 -6.62
CA THR A 27 -7.94 21.15 -7.94
C THR A 27 -7.56 19.66 -8.01
N ALA A 28 -6.86 19.15 -7.00
CA ALA A 28 -6.48 17.74 -6.96
C ALA A 28 -7.71 16.80 -6.92
N LEU A 29 -8.76 17.20 -6.20
CA LEU A 29 -10.02 16.44 -6.17
C LEU A 29 -10.69 16.42 -7.54
N GLU A 30 -10.78 17.57 -8.21
CA GLU A 30 -11.37 17.69 -9.55
C GLU A 30 -10.63 16.80 -10.56
N GLU A 31 -9.30 16.86 -10.61
CA GLU A 31 -8.48 16.00 -11.47
C GLU A 31 -8.73 14.51 -11.20
N ASN A 32 -8.77 14.11 -9.92
CA ASN A 32 -8.99 12.72 -9.56
C ASN A 32 -10.40 12.22 -9.92
N VAL A 33 -11.44 13.06 -9.74
CA VAL A 33 -12.82 12.70 -10.10
C VAL A 33 -12.97 12.53 -11.61
N ILE A 34 -12.39 13.43 -12.40
CA ILE A 34 -12.45 13.35 -13.87
C ILE A 34 -11.78 12.07 -14.39
N SER A 35 -10.65 11.67 -13.79
CA SER A 35 -9.86 10.52 -14.26
C SER A 35 -10.12 9.21 -13.51
N ILE A 36 -11.15 9.14 -12.65
CA ILE A 36 -11.32 7.99 -11.73
C ILE A 36 -11.46 6.66 -12.47
N CYS A 37 -12.27 6.59 -13.53
CA CYS A 37 -12.49 5.37 -14.30
C CYS A 37 -11.23 4.93 -15.07
N GLU A 38 -10.50 5.89 -15.63
CA GLU A 38 -9.24 5.62 -16.35
C GLU A 38 -8.17 5.12 -15.39
N ASN A 39 -8.01 5.80 -14.25
CA ASN A 39 -7.07 5.40 -13.21
C ASN A 39 -7.41 4.01 -12.64
N GLU A 40 -8.68 3.71 -12.40
CA GLU A 40 -9.11 2.39 -11.91
C GLU A 40 -8.76 1.29 -12.92
N SER A 41 -9.02 1.51 -14.20
CA SER A 41 -8.69 0.56 -15.27
C SER A 41 -7.18 0.35 -15.40
N HIS A 42 -6.40 1.41 -15.34
CA HIS A 42 -4.94 1.35 -15.35
C HIS A 42 -4.39 0.58 -14.15
N LEU A 43 -4.85 0.90 -12.95
CA LEU A 43 -4.42 0.23 -11.72
C LEU A 43 -4.82 -1.24 -11.70
N ALA A 44 -5.99 -1.60 -12.22
CA ALA A 44 -6.42 -2.99 -12.36
C ALA A 44 -5.49 -3.76 -13.30
N HIS A 45 -5.11 -3.17 -14.42
CA HIS A 45 -4.17 -3.76 -15.39
C HIS A 45 -2.78 -3.98 -14.76
N LEU A 46 -2.23 -2.98 -14.06
CA LEU A 46 -0.95 -3.11 -13.37
C LEU A 46 -0.98 -4.21 -12.30
N GLU A 47 -2.07 -4.29 -11.55
CA GLU A 47 -2.28 -5.31 -10.54
C GLU A 47 -2.32 -6.72 -11.15
N GLU A 48 -2.97 -6.89 -12.30
CA GLU A 48 -2.99 -8.15 -13.04
C GLU A 48 -1.58 -8.58 -13.48
N ILE A 49 -0.78 -7.63 -14.00
CA ILE A 49 0.62 -7.88 -14.38
C ILE A 49 1.43 -8.31 -13.17
N LEU A 50 1.31 -7.60 -12.05
CA LEU A 50 2.01 -7.91 -10.80
C LEU A 50 1.69 -9.34 -10.34
N ILE A 51 0.41 -9.67 -10.21
CA ILE A 51 -0.05 -10.97 -9.69
C ILE A 51 0.29 -12.10 -10.67
N SER A 52 0.09 -11.92 -11.98
CA SER A 52 0.40 -12.95 -12.97
C SER A 52 1.89 -13.29 -13.04
N ASN A 53 2.77 -12.28 -12.99
CA ASN A 53 4.22 -12.50 -12.97
C ASN A 53 4.67 -13.15 -11.66
N LEU A 54 4.10 -12.75 -10.52
CA LEU A 54 4.40 -13.39 -9.24
C LEU A 54 3.93 -14.86 -9.21
N SER A 55 2.75 -15.17 -9.74
CA SER A 55 2.25 -16.54 -9.85
C SER A 55 3.14 -17.43 -10.72
N ARG A 56 3.70 -16.88 -11.81
CA ARG A 56 4.63 -17.62 -12.69
C ARG A 56 6.01 -17.84 -12.06
N SER A 57 6.35 -17.11 -11.02
CA SER A 57 7.68 -17.23 -10.37
C SER A 57 7.88 -18.50 -9.56
N GLY A 58 6.80 -19.20 -9.23
CA GLY A 58 6.79 -20.39 -8.37
C GLY A 58 6.92 -20.09 -6.87
N ILE A 59 6.92 -18.82 -6.46
CA ILE A 59 6.90 -18.42 -5.05
C ILE A 59 5.49 -18.61 -4.48
N ALA A 60 5.39 -19.27 -3.32
CA ALA A 60 4.14 -19.38 -2.60
C ALA A 60 3.76 -18.04 -1.96
N PHE A 61 2.56 -17.55 -2.24
CA PHE A 61 1.99 -16.36 -1.65
C PHE A 61 0.47 -16.46 -1.52
N TYR A 62 -0.09 -15.66 -0.64
CA TYR A 62 -1.54 -15.47 -0.50
C TYR A 62 -1.87 -14.01 -0.78
N ARG A 63 -2.90 -13.78 -1.56
CA ARG A 63 -3.48 -12.46 -1.75
C ARG A 63 -4.57 -12.26 -0.70
N ASN A 64 -4.45 -11.21 0.11
CA ASN A 64 -5.39 -10.90 1.17
C ASN A 64 -6.50 -9.98 0.67
N GLY A 65 -7.68 -10.11 1.26
CA GLY A 65 -8.84 -9.28 0.97
C GLY A 65 -9.84 -9.95 0.04
N ALA A 66 -10.91 -9.21 -0.29
CA ALA A 66 -11.97 -9.67 -1.17
C ALA A 66 -11.60 -9.48 -2.65
N GLU A 67 -12.28 -10.20 -3.53
CA GLU A 67 -12.16 -10.03 -4.98
C GLU A 67 -12.58 -8.63 -5.44
N ASN A 68 -13.66 -8.11 -4.82
CA ASN A 68 -14.08 -6.73 -5.02
C ASN A 68 -13.38 -5.81 -4.01
N HIS A 69 -12.35 -5.10 -4.45
CA HIS A 69 -11.49 -4.22 -3.66
C HIS A 69 -11.06 -3.00 -4.50
N ILE A 70 -10.54 -1.97 -3.82
CA ILE A 70 -9.95 -0.79 -4.48
C ILE A 70 -8.71 -1.23 -5.27
N LYS A 71 -8.71 -1.00 -6.59
CA LYS A 71 -7.60 -1.38 -7.46
C LYS A 71 -6.32 -0.62 -7.12
N GLY A 72 -5.19 -1.31 -7.27
CA GLY A 72 -3.88 -0.78 -6.90
C GLY A 72 -3.52 -0.90 -5.41
N ASN A 73 -4.38 -1.45 -4.56
CA ASN A 73 -4.07 -1.77 -3.18
C ASN A 73 -3.90 -3.29 -3.00
N VAL A 74 -2.67 -3.77 -3.13
CA VAL A 74 -2.35 -5.19 -3.15
C VAL A 74 -1.71 -5.61 -1.83
N SER A 75 -2.37 -6.47 -1.08
CA SER A 75 -1.85 -7.08 0.15
C SER A 75 -1.45 -8.53 -0.10
N LEU A 76 -0.19 -8.85 0.12
CA LEU A 76 0.40 -10.17 -0.14
C LEU A 76 1.05 -10.71 1.12
N SER A 77 0.75 -11.96 1.43
CA SER A 77 1.36 -12.70 2.54
C SER A 77 2.26 -13.81 2.02
N PHE A 78 3.46 -13.90 2.55
CA PHE A 78 4.45 -14.92 2.21
C PHE A 78 4.65 -15.86 3.40
N PRO A 79 4.29 -17.15 3.27
CA PRO A 79 4.39 -18.11 4.37
C PRO A 79 5.82 -18.23 4.91
N ASN A 80 5.95 -18.28 6.23
CA ASN A 80 7.24 -18.42 6.92
C ASN A 80 8.27 -17.33 6.58
N ARG A 81 7.80 -16.11 6.28
CA ARG A 81 8.63 -14.95 5.98
C ARG A 81 8.34 -13.81 6.95
N SER A 82 9.28 -12.86 7.03
CA SER A 82 9.09 -11.60 7.73
C SER A 82 8.77 -10.48 6.74
N GLY A 83 7.57 -9.89 6.84
CA GLY A 83 7.19 -8.74 6.04
C GLY A 83 8.12 -7.54 6.22
N GLU A 84 8.64 -7.34 7.43
CA GLU A 84 9.64 -6.30 7.72
C GLU A 84 10.96 -6.55 7.00
N SER A 85 11.47 -7.79 7.02
CA SER A 85 12.68 -8.16 6.29
C SER A 85 12.50 -7.91 4.79
N ILE A 86 11.37 -8.35 4.23
CA ILE A 86 11.05 -8.12 2.82
C ILE A 86 10.98 -6.62 2.52
N MET A 87 10.29 -5.83 3.33
CA MET A 87 10.15 -4.39 3.16
C MET A 87 11.51 -3.69 3.16
N HIS A 88 12.36 -3.95 4.16
CA HIS A 88 13.70 -3.34 4.23
C HIS A 88 14.58 -3.71 3.04
N ARG A 89 14.53 -4.95 2.58
CA ARG A 89 15.31 -5.41 1.43
C ARG A 89 14.82 -4.82 0.12
N LEU A 90 13.51 -4.61 -0.03
CA LEU A 90 12.92 -3.89 -1.16
C LEU A 90 13.33 -2.41 -1.14
N ASP A 91 13.31 -1.76 0.02
CA ASP A 91 13.72 -0.36 0.20
C ASP A 91 15.17 -0.14 -0.22
N LEU A 92 16.09 -1.05 0.14
CA LEU A 92 17.50 -1.03 -0.34
C LEU A 92 17.63 -1.14 -1.87
N LYS A 93 16.58 -1.56 -2.57
CA LYS A 93 16.51 -1.62 -4.03
C LYS A 93 15.67 -0.47 -4.63
N GLY A 94 15.30 0.51 -3.80
CA GLY A 94 14.50 1.67 -4.20
C GLY A 94 13.03 1.33 -4.44
N ILE A 95 12.50 0.28 -3.80
CA ILE A 95 11.09 -0.12 -3.91
C ILE A 95 10.45 0.02 -2.53
N CYS A 96 9.57 1.02 -2.39
CA CYS A 96 8.87 1.31 -1.15
C CYS A 96 7.56 0.52 -1.08
N VAL A 97 7.42 -0.28 -0.03
CA VAL A 97 6.18 -0.98 0.34
C VAL A 97 5.89 -0.76 1.81
N SER A 98 4.74 -1.18 2.30
CA SER A 98 4.39 -1.09 3.72
C SER A 98 4.14 -2.46 4.31
N THR A 99 4.41 -2.61 5.62
CA THR A 99 3.89 -3.71 6.42
C THR A 99 2.62 -3.29 7.15
N GLY A 100 1.82 -4.23 7.62
CA GLY A 100 0.57 -3.92 8.33
C GLY A 100 0.74 -3.21 9.68
N SER A 101 1.96 -3.13 10.22
CA SER A 101 2.28 -2.59 11.55
C SER A 101 3.13 -1.33 11.54
N ALA A 102 3.23 -0.62 10.42
CA ALA A 102 4.15 0.52 10.23
C ALA A 102 3.99 1.69 11.22
N CYS A 103 2.90 1.76 11.98
CA CYS A 103 2.64 2.86 12.94
C CYS A 103 2.87 2.49 14.41
N ASP A 104 3.09 1.22 14.77
CA ASP A 104 3.31 0.77 16.14
C ASP A 104 4.76 0.32 16.35
N SER A 105 5.63 1.32 16.54
CA SER A 105 7.10 1.16 16.60
C SER A 105 7.63 0.51 17.90
N LYS A 106 6.81 -0.07 18.76
CA LYS A 106 7.28 -0.65 20.04
C LYS A 106 6.98 -2.13 20.27
N GLU A 107 6.09 -2.73 19.48
CA GLU A 107 5.86 -4.19 19.50
C GLU A 107 5.48 -4.63 18.09
N THR A 108 6.00 -5.75 17.63
CA THR A 108 5.65 -6.40 16.35
C THR A 108 4.19 -6.89 16.38
N GLN A 109 3.24 -5.95 16.50
CA GLN A 109 1.84 -6.30 16.57
C GLN A 109 1.28 -6.48 15.16
N ILE A 110 0.59 -7.60 14.98
CA ILE A 110 -0.14 -7.88 13.74
C ILE A 110 -1.21 -6.81 13.53
N SER A 111 -1.26 -6.25 12.33
CA SER A 111 -2.29 -5.29 11.93
C SER A 111 -3.68 -5.74 12.36
N HIS A 112 -4.42 -4.83 13.03
CA HIS A 112 -5.82 -5.08 13.38
C HIS A 112 -6.70 -5.36 12.15
N VAL A 113 -6.35 -4.82 10.98
CA VAL A 113 -7.03 -5.11 9.70
C VAL A 113 -6.83 -6.57 9.30
N LEU A 114 -5.59 -7.09 9.38
CA LEU A 114 -5.30 -8.49 9.06
C LEU A 114 -6.00 -9.45 10.04
N LYS A 115 -6.06 -9.09 11.31
CA LYS A 115 -6.83 -9.83 12.32
C LYS A 115 -8.34 -9.82 12.01
N ALA A 116 -8.88 -8.67 11.61
CA ALA A 116 -10.30 -8.52 11.31
C ALA A 116 -10.76 -9.34 10.09
N ILE A 117 -9.89 -9.54 9.09
CA ILE A 117 -10.17 -10.43 7.96
C ILE A 117 -9.88 -11.90 8.25
N GLY A 118 -9.52 -12.26 9.49
CA GLY A 118 -9.29 -13.64 9.92
C GLY A 118 -7.98 -14.26 9.44
N LEU A 119 -6.98 -13.45 9.07
CA LEU A 119 -5.70 -13.97 8.61
C LEU A 119 -4.92 -14.59 9.77
N GLU A 120 -4.43 -15.80 9.57
CA GLU A 120 -3.59 -16.50 10.54
C GLU A 120 -2.32 -15.71 10.87
N GLU A 121 -1.90 -15.75 12.13
CA GLU A 121 -0.77 -14.97 12.64
C GLU A 121 0.52 -15.19 11.85
N MET A 122 0.80 -16.43 11.48
CA MET A 122 1.99 -16.80 10.71
C MET A 122 2.01 -16.13 9.33
N LEU A 123 0.86 -16.08 8.65
CA LEU A 123 0.74 -15.40 7.36
C LEU A 123 0.76 -13.87 7.53
N ALA A 124 0.13 -13.37 8.59
CA ALA A 124 0.09 -11.94 8.87
C ALA A 124 1.48 -11.33 9.11
N LYS A 125 2.39 -12.07 9.75
CA LYS A 125 3.79 -11.66 9.95
C LYS A 125 4.58 -11.52 8.64
N GLY A 126 4.23 -12.32 7.62
CA GLY A 126 4.84 -12.28 6.29
C GLY A 126 4.14 -11.34 5.31
N THR A 127 3.28 -10.43 5.78
CA THR A 127 2.45 -9.60 4.92
C THR A 127 3.14 -8.28 4.57
N ILE A 128 3.14 -7.96 3.28
CA ILE A 128 3.44 -6.62 2.76
C ILE A 128 2.23 -6.07 2.02
N ARG A 129 2.13 -4.74 1.99
CA ARG A 129 1.15 -4.01 1.17
C ARG A 129 1.86 -3.18 0.13
N ILE A 130 1.49 -3.38 -1.11
CA ILE A 130 1.95 -2.64 -2.28
C ILE A 130 0.83 -1.70 -2.69
N SER A 131 1.10 -0.39 -2.73
CA SER A 131 0.15 0.62 -3.16
C SER A 131 0.63 1.20 -4.49
N LEU A 132 -0.14 0.94 -5.55
CA LEU A 132 0.14 1.42 -6.90
C LEU A 132 -0.44 2.82 -7.10
N SER A 133 0.19 3.57 -7.98
CA SER A 133 -0.18 4.93 -8.36
C SER A 133 -0.46 4.99 -9.87
N LYS A 134 -1.25 5.96 -10.30
CA LYS A 134 -1.48 6.27 -11.72
C LYS A 134 -0.20 6.57 -12.51
N TYR A 135 0.90 6.81 -11.83
CA TYR A 135 2.21 7.07 -12.44
C TYR A 135 3.09 5.82 -12.57
N ASN A 136 2.69 4.69 -11.99
CA ASN A 136 3.42 3.44 -12.16
C ASN A 136 3.21 2.87 -13.57
N THR A 137 4.20 2.09 -14.00
CA THR A 137 4.25 1.47 -15.32
C THR A 137 4.28 -0.06 -15.22
N GLU A 138 4.03 -0.75 -16.33
CA GLU A 138 4.20 -2.20 -16.43
C GLU A 138 5.63 -2.64 -16.08
N GLN A 139 6.63 -1.85 -16.45
CA GLN A 139 8.04 -2.12 -16.14
C GLN A 139 8.30 -2.09 -14.64
N ASP A 140 7.62 -1.21 -13.90
CA ASP A 140 7.70 -1.20 -12.44
C ASP A 140 7.16 -2.50 -11.85
N MET A 141 6.07 -3.03 -12.40
CA MET A 141 5.48 -4.31 -11.95
C MET A 141 6.44 -5.49 -12.21
N ILE A 142 7.07 -5.51 -13.37
CA ILE A 142 8.09 -6.52 -13.69
C ILE A 142 9.28 -6.41 -12.73
N LYS A 143 9.78 -5.20 -12.53
CA LYS A 143 10.91 -4.92 -11.65
C LYS A 143 10.65 -5.34 -10.20
N ILE A 144 9.48 -4.97 -9.65
CA ILE A 144 9.14 -5.34 -8.25
C ILE A 144 9.07 -6.86 -8.09
N VAL A 145 8.48 -7.59 -9.05
CA VAL A 145 8.42 -9.05 -8.99
C VAL A 145 9.81 -9.66 -9.07
N GLN A 146 10.67 -9.21 -9.98
CA GLN A 146 12.06 -9.72 -10.12
C GLN A 146 12.84 -9.56 -8.81
N VAL A 147 12.78 -8.37 -8.19
CA VAL A 147 13.48 -8.08 -6.94
C VAL A 147 12.89 -8.90 -5.78
N LEU A 148 11.58 -8.95 -5.67
CA LEU A 148 10.87 -9.69 -4.62
C LEU A 148 11.18 -11.20 -4.69
N VAL A 149 11.16 -11.79 -5.89
CA VAL A 149 11.51 -13.19 -6.10
C VAL A 149 12.96 -13.46 -5.73
N GLY A 150 13.89 -12.56 -6.05
CA GLY A 150 15.28 -12.65 -5.63
C GLY A 150 15.41 -12.71 -4.12
N ILE A 151 14.76 -11.76 -3.42
CA ILE A 151 14.74 -11.69 -1.95
C ILE A 151 14.23 -13.00 -1.33
N LEU A 152 13.10 -13.50 -1.82
CA LEU A 152 12.42 -14.67 -1.24
C LEU A 152 13.19 -15.99 -1.51
N LYS A 153 13.91 -16.09 -2.63
CA LYS A 153 14.76 -17.26 -2.93
C LYS A 153 16.03 -17.32 -2.07
N GLU A 154 16.67 -16.18 -1.83
CA GLU A 154 17.86 -16.12 -0.96
C GLU A 154 17.55 -16.56 0.48
N GLU A 155 16.38 -16.20 1.02
CA GLU A 155 15.93 -16.62 2.36
C GLU A 155 15.57 -18.12 2.45
N SER A 156 15.43 -18.82 1.34
CA SER A 156 15.11 -20.25 1.32
C SER A 156 16.34 -21.15 1.42
N VAL A 157 17.55 -20.58 1.30
CA VAL A 157 18.83 -21.31 1.27
C VAL A 157 19.54 -21.33 2.65
N ASN A 158 19.05 -20.53 3.60
CA ASN A 158 19.54 -20.49 4.98
C ASN A 158 18.54 -21.14 5.94
#